data_72460272afd64d2a03538de40a1eef9a
#
_entry.id   72460272afd64d2a03538de40a1eef9a
#
_cell.length_a   1.000
_cell.length_b   1.000
_cell.length_c   1.000
_cell.angle_alpha   90.00
_cell.angle_beta   90.00
_cell.angle_gamma   90.00
#
_symmetry.space_group_name_H-M   'P 1'
#
loop_
_entity.id
_entity.type
_entity.pdbx_description
1 polymer ?
#
loop_
_entity_poly.entity_id
_entity_poly.type
_entity_poly.pdbx_seq_one_letter_code
_entity_poly.pdbx_strand_id
1 'polypeptide(L)'
;TDDPEEVFRIAGEYGVLSQQKVDDMEKQYQAAHAADTETALVVDSACDLPEELMKKCFVHMVPVRVIFGEQSYLDKSALSPARFYELLRSWTDTPGTTSQPATGDFEKTFAFLTAHYKSVVYLGLSEALSGTVASARSALGRIKAKEAVSIIDSKNVTVGAGLIARRAVEWIEAGRPIEAIRAGIEDLVERTRLLITIPSLDALIRSGRLGKTRGLIAELLRLRPLLTIDGQGKVVKAAMVHGAEAGKERIISMIRSSLGEGGKSDFAVAHVDNREIAEWFRARIEEHFNPARNIFILDASPALATHTGFGTAAVAYFEPSGEGGSAQEADSDGTAGTACTAAPDRTGEGIE
;
A
#
# COMPACT_ATOMS: atom_id res chain seq x y z
N THR A 1 12.59 3.11 -21.47
CA THR A 1 12.46 1.66 -21.18
C THR A 1 11.17 1.39 -20.42
N ASP A 2 10.59 0.24 -20.64
CA ASP A 2 9.41 -0.26 -19.93
C ASP A 2 9.81 -1.06 -18.67
N ASP A 3 11.10 -1.30 -18.51
CA ASP A 3 11.70 -1.99 -17.37
C ASP A 3 12.82 -1.15 -16.72
N PRO A 4 12.45 -0.23 -15.81
CA PRO A 4 13.44 0.57 -15.08
C PRO A 4 14.26 -0.28 -14.10
N GLU A 5 13.73 -1.39 -13.56
CA GLU A 5 14.43 -2.28 -12.64
C GLU A 5 15.67 -2.89 -13.31
N GLU A 6 15.53 -3.37 -14.55
CA GLU A 6 16.65 -3.97 -15.30
C GLU A 6 17.73 -2.93 -15.62
N VAL A 7 17.34 -1.69 -15.95
CA VAL A 7 18.31 -0.61 -16.16
C VAL A 7 19.12 -0.33 -14.90
N PHE A 8 18.46 -0.25 -13.74
CA PHE A 8 19.18 -0.04 -12.48
C PHE A 8 20.03 -1.25 -12.08
N ARG A 9 19.55 -2.46 -12.36
CA ARG A 9 20.33 -3.68 -12.12
C ARG A 9 21.66 -3.66 -12.90
N ILE A 10 21.59 -3.41 -14.20
CA ILE A 10 22.79 -3.33 -15.06
C ILE A 10 23.71 -2.19 -14.61
N ALA A 11 23.15 -0.99 -14.38
CA ALA A 11 23.96 0.15 -13.94
C ALA A 11 24.65 -0.08 -12.58
N GLY A 12 24.00 -0.83 -11.69
CA GLY A 12 24.55 -1.21 -10.38
C GLY A 12 25.78 -2.11 -10.45
N GLU A 13 25.99 -2.83 -11.55
CA GLU A 13 27.21 -3.63 -11.79
C GLU A 13 28.46 -2.75 -12.01
N TYR A 14 28.26 -1.48 -12.40
CA TYR A 14 29.34 -0.53 -12.70
C TYR A 14 29.63 0.43 -11.54
N GLY A 15 28.78 0.47 -10.52
CA GLY A 15 28.99 1.34 -9.36
C GLY A 15 27.75 1.56 -8.49
N VAL A 16 27.93 2.40 -7.45
CA VAL A 16 26.84 2.79 -6.54
C VAL A 16 25.90 3.76 -7.23
N LEU A 17 24.62 3.43 -7.27
CA LEU A 17 23.58 4.27 -7.87
C LEU A 17 23.10 5.32 -6.87
N SER A 18 23.13 6.58 -7.27
CA SER A 18 22.64 7.70 -6.47
C SER A 18 21.59 8.51 -7.25
N GLN A 19 20.70 9.21 -6.54
CA GLN A 19 19.69 10.09 -7.12
C GLN A 19 18.83 9.44 -8.22
N GLN A 20 18.43 8.19 -7.99
CA GLN A 20 17.55 7.47 -8.90
C GLN A 20 16.24 8.21 -9.09
N LYS A 21 15.75 8.23 -10.32
CA LYS A 21 14.45 8.79 -10.70
C LYS A 21 13.81 7.90 -11.75
N VAL A 22 12.54 7.62 -11.58
CA VAL A 22 11.69 6.92 -12.56
C VAL A 22 10.48 7.80 -12.81
N ASP A 23 10.23 8.13 -14.06
CA ASP A 23 9.03 8.85 -14.51
C ASP A 23 8.24 7.94 -15.43
N ASP A 24 6.95 7.78 -15.16
CA ASP A 24 6.00 7.13 -16.05
C ASP A 24 5.50 8.16 -17.06
N MET A 25 6.13 8.19 -18.22
CA MET A 25 5.83 9.15 -19.29
C MET A 25 4.44 8.94 -19.89
N GLU A 26 3.95 7.69 -19.93
CA GLU A 26 2.62 7.39 -20.42
C GLU A 26 1.55 7.94 -19.50
N LYS A 27 1.68 7.72 -18.20
CA LYS A 27 0.78 8.32 -17.20
C LYS A 27 0.82 9.84 -17.21
N GLN A 28 2.00 10.43 -17.36
CA GLN A 28 2.13 11.87 -17.46
C GLN A 28 1.41 12.42 -18.70
N TYR A 29 1.55 11.74 -19.84
CA TYR A 29 0.87 12.11 -21.06
C TYR A 29 -0.66 11.97 -20.93
N GLN A 30 -1.15 10.86 -20.36
CA GLN A 30 -2.56 10.61 -20.13
C GLN A 30 -3.17 11.62 -19.16
N ALA A 31 -2.49 11.93 -18.06
CA ALA A 31 -2.92 12.94 -17.09
C ALA A 31 -3.07 14.33 -17.74
N ALA A 32 -2.17 14.65 -18.67
CA ALA A 32 -2.19 15.97 -19.35
C ALA A 32 -3.24 16.08 -20.47
N HIS A 33 -3.66 14.96 -21.10
CA HIS A 33 -4.44 15.01 -22.35
C HIS A 33 -5.74 14.22 -22.32
N ALA A 34 -5.90 13.28 -21.38
CA ALA A 34 -7.01 12.34 -21.36
C ALA A 34 -7.54 12.06 -19.95
N ALA A 35 -7.39 12.99 -19.01
CA ALA A 35 -7.89 12.81 -17.65
C ALA A 35 -9.43 12.88 -17.66
N ASP A 36 -10.07 11.71 -17.52
CA ASP A 36 -11.54 11.60 -17.44
C ASP A 36 -12.06 11.92 -16.03
N THR A 37 -11.16 12.18 -15.07
CA THR A 37 -11.51 12.45 -13.67
C THR A 37 -10.96 13.81 -13.22
N GLU A 38 -11.66 14.45 -12.29
CA GLU A 38 -11.24 15.74 -11.72
C GLU A 38 -10.27 15.58 -10.54
N THR A 39 -10.16 14.36 -9.99
CA THR A 39 -9.38 14.06 -8.79
C THR A 39 -8.29 13.04 -9.08
N ALA A 40 -7.06 13.33 -8.66
CA ALA A 40 -5.96 12.37 -8.65
C ALA A 40 -5.78 11.77 -7.24
N LEU A 41 -5.45 10.47 -7.21
CA LEU A 41 -5.04 9.76 -6.00
C LEU A 41 -3.52 9.59 -6.01
N VAL A 42 -2.87 9.97 -4.92
CA VAL A 42 -1.45 9.68 -4.67
C VAL A 42 -1.35 8.72 -3.50
N VAL A 43 -0.54 7.69 -3.65
CA VAL A 43 -0.18 6.76 -2.56
C VAL A 43 1.35 6.70 -2.46
N ASP A 44 1.88 6.20 -1.34
CA ASP A 44 3.28 5.78 -1.31
C ASP A 44 3.40 4.28 -1.60
N SER A 45 4.62 3.81 -1.83
CA SER A 45 4.85 2.42 -2.24
C SER A 45 4.61 1.38 -1.13
N ALA A 46 4.47 1.80 0.14
CA ALA A 46 4.05 0.92 1.22
C ALA A 46 2.53 0.65 1.23
N CYS A 47 1.77 1.29 0.35
CA CYS A 47 0.39 0.97 0.03
C CYS A 47 0.39 -0.16 -1.03
N ASP A 48 0.00 -1.38 -0.64
CA ASP A 48 -0.09 -2.50 -1.57
C ASP A 48 -1.47 -2.51 -2.24
N LEU A 49 -1.50 -2.04 -3.48
CA LEU A 49 -2.67 -1.91 -4.33
C LEU A 49 -2.48 -2.77 -5.59
N PRO A 50 -3.52 -3.46 -6.11
CA PRO A 50 -3.45 -4.22 -7.34
C PRO A 50 -2.92 -3.40 -8.52
N GLU A 51 -2.13 -4.05 -9.38
CA GLU A 51 -1.45 -3.40 -10.49
C GLU A 51 -2.44 -2.75 -11.48
N GLU A 52 -3.59 -3.38 -11.72
CA GLU A 52 -4.64 -2.84 -12.58
C GLU A 52 -5.21 -1.51 -12.05
N LEU A 53 -5.24 -1.32 -10.73
CA LEU A 53 -5.63 -0.04 -10.13
C LEU A 53 -4.48 0.96 -10.14
N MET A 54 -3.25 0.48 -9.96
CA MET A 54 -2.07 1.32 -10.09
C MET A 54 -1.83 1.84 -11.51
N LYS A 55 -2.32 1.14 -12.54
CA LYS A 55 -2.23 1.57 -13.95
C LYS A 55 -3.23 2.66 -14.33
N LYS A 56 -4.23 2.97 -13.49
CA LYS A 56 -5.15 4.09 -13.76
C LYS A 56 -4.37 5.40 -13.87
N CYS A 57 -4.71 6.21 -14.88
CA CYS A 57 -3.97 7.45 -15.18
C CYS A 57 -3.99 8.47 -14.04
N PHE A 58 -5.02 8.45 -13.20
CA PHE A 58 -5.18 9.33 -12.03
C PHE A 58 -4.60 8.75 -10.72
N VAL A 59 -4.02 7.53 -10.73
CA VAL A 59 -3.38 6.92 -9.55
C VAL A 59 -1.87 7.04 -9.67
N HIS A 60 -1.24 7.74 -8.76
CA HIS A 60 0.19 8.02 -8.76
C HIS A 60 0.86 7.48 -7.49
N MET A 61 2.13 7.08 -7.60
CA MET A 61 2.90 6.53 -6.48
C MET A 61 4.17 7.34 -6.24
N VAL A 62 4.43 7.65 -4.97
CA VAL A 62 5.71 8.21 -4.52
C VAL A 62 6.47 7.10 -3.79
N PRO A 63 7.60 6.60 -4.35
CA PRO A 63 8.30 5.47 -3.79
C PRO A 63 9.09 5.84 -2.54
N VAL A 64 8.98 5.03 -1.48
CA VAL A 64 9.96 4.99 -0.40
C VAL A 64 11.26 4.38 -0.91
N ARG A 65 12.34 4.44 -0.14
CA ARG A 65 13.63 3.86 -0.53
C ARG A 65 13.95 2.65 0.32
N VAL A 66 14.44 1.60 -0.32
CA VAL A 66 15.02 0.42 0.34
C VAL A 66 16.53 0.49 0.18
N ILE A 67 17.28 0.27 1.26
CA ILE A 67 18.73 0.48 1.32
C ILE A 67 19.39 -0.82 1.79
N PHE A 68 20.34 -1.32 1.00
CA PHE A 68 21.22 -2.43 1.31
C PHE A 68 22.68 -1.96 1.22
N GLY A 69 23.37 -1.88 2.37
CA GLY A 69 24.71 -1.31 2.41
C GLY A 69 24.74 0.11 1.84
N GLU A 70 25.48 0.34 0.78
CA GLU A 70 25.59 1.63 0.08
C GLU A 70 24.57 1.77 -1.06
N GLN A 71 23.89 0.69 -1.45
CA GLN A 71 22.90 0.69 -2.53
C GLN A 71 21.53 1.13 -2.04
N SER A 72 20.90 2.05 -2.78
CA SER A 72 19.54 2.53 -2.52
C SER A 72 18.66 2.23 -3.72
N TYR A 73 17.45 1.75 -3.48
CA TYR A 73 16.48 1.37 -4.51
C TYR A 73 15.15 2.10 -4.28
N LEU A 74 14.51 2.52 -5.36
CA LEU A 74 13.13 3.01 -5.32
C LEU A 74 12.19 1.80 -5.21
N ASP A 75 11.50 1.70 -4.09
CA ASP A 75 10.57 0.62 -3.79
C ASP A 75 9.49 0.50 -4.88
N LYS A 76 9.25 -0.72 -5.39
CA LYS A 76 8.35 -1.07 -6.50
C LYS A 76 8.70 -0.44 -7.86
N SER A 77 9.39 0.69 -7.91
CA SER A 77 9.73 1.37 -9.17
C SER A 77 11.06 0.90 -9.77
N ALA A 78 12.02 0.51 -8.92
CA ALA A 78 13.34 0.02 -9.30
C ALA A 78 13.75 -1.24 -8.52
N LEU A 79 12.82 -1.79 -7.75
CA LEU A 79 12.97 -3.01 -6.96
C LEU A 79 11.62 -3.67 -6.80
N SER A 80 11.35 -4.69 -7.60
CA SER A 80 10.15 -5.52 -7.48
C SER A 80 10.22 -6.43 -6.24
N PRO A 81 9.09 -6.91 -5.70
CA PRO A 81 9.09 -7.91 -4.63
C PRO A 81 9.91 -9.16 -4.97
N ALA A 82 9.81 -9.67 -6.19
CA ALA A 82 10.55 -10.85 -6.64
C ALA A 82 12.06 -10.62 -6.56
N ARG A 83 12.55 -9.52 -7.11
CA ARG A 83 13.97 -9.15 -7.07
C ARG A 83 14.45 -8.87 -5.65
N PHE A 84 13.63 -8.23 -4.83
CA PHE A 84 13.92 -8.02 -3.42
C PHE A 84 14.13 -9.35 -2.68
N TYR A 85 13.30 -10.35 -2.92
CA TYR A 85 13.44 -11.67 -2.28
C TYR A 85 14.75 -12.36 -2.67
N GLU A 86 15.19 -12.23 -3.92
CA GLU A 86 16.50 -12.73 -4.36
C GLU A 86 17.65 -12.02 -3.62
N LEU A 87 17.59 -10.69 -3.57
CA LEU A 87 18.58 -9.89 -2.84
C LEU A 87 18.62 -10.26 -1.35
N LEU A 88 17.45 -10.36 -0.71
CA LEU A 88 17.36 -10.65 0.71
C LEU A 88 17.89 -12.05 1.06
N ARG A 89 17.74 -13.05 0.14
CA ARG A 89 18.32 -14.39 0.33
C ARG A 89 19.84 -14.42 0.17
N SER A 90 20.37 -13.61 -0.72
CA SER A 90 21.81 -13.55 -1.02
C SER A 90 22.59 -12.59 -0.13
N TRP A 91 21.89 -11.64 0.52
CA TRP A 91 22.51 -10.60 1.32
C TRP A 91 22.83 -11.09 2.74
N THR A 92 24.12 -11.20 3.05
CA THR A 92 24.61 -11.75 4.34
C THR A 92 25.14 -10.68 5.28
N ASP A 93 25.34 -9.45 4.82
CA ASP A 93 26.01 -8.39 5.57
C ASP A 93 25.04 -7.67 6.54
N THR A 94 24.81 -6.39 6.34
CA THR A 94 23.92 -5.60 7.20
C THR A 94 22.47 -5.76 6.77
N PRO A 95 21.52 -5.90 7.73
CA PRO A 95 20.10 -5.92 7.39
C PRO A 95 19.69 -4.68 6.58
N GLY A 96 18.82 -4.87 5.60
CA GLY A 96 18.25 -3.77 4.84
C GLY A 96 17.53 -2.76 5.73
N THR A 97 17.50 -1.51 5.31
CA THR A 97 16.79 -0.40 5.96
C THR A 97 15.91 0.34 4.95
N THR A 98 15.06 1.22 5.42
CA THR A 98 14.25 2.08 4.54
C THR A 98 14.39 3.54 4.89
N SER A 99 14.19 4.40 3.91
CA SER A 99 14.02 5.83 4.15
C SER A 99 12.77 6.38 3.45
N GLN A 100 12.15 7.37 4.07
CA GLN A 100 11.01 8.07 3.49
C GLN A 100 11.41 8.79 2.20
N PRO A 101 10.47 9.08 1.29
CA PRO A 101 10.69 9.94 0.13
C PRO A 101 11.13 11.33 0.57
N ALA A 102 11.96 11.98 -0.25
CA ALA A 102 12.34 13.36 0.02
C ALA A 102 11.15 14.31 -0.19
N THR A 103 11.13 15.44 0.51
CA THR A 103 10.13 16.50 0.30
C THR A 103 10.03 16.91 -1.17
N GLY A 104 11.16 16.95 -1.89
CA GLY A 104 11.20 17.31 -3.30
C GLY A 104 10.52 16.29 -4.23
N ASP A 105 10.41 15.01 -3.84
CA ASP A 105 9.69 14.01 -4.61
C ASP A 105 8.19 14.31 -4.57
N PHE A 106 7.63 14.59 -3.39
CA PHE A 106 6.24 15.04 -3.23
C PHE A 106 5.97 16.39 -3.88
N GLU A 107 6.90 17.36 -3.75
CA GLU A 107 6.77 18.68 -4.37
C GLU A 107 6.57 18.57 -5.88
N LYS A 108 7.40 17.78 -6.56
CA LYS A 108 7.29 17.54 -8.01
C LYS A 108 5.96 16.87 -8.37
N THR A 109 5.59 15.81 -7.63
CA THR A 109 4.36 15.07 -7.86
C THR A 109 3.14 15.97 -7.68
N PHE A 110 3.04 16.69 -6.57
CA PHE A 110 1.90 17.58 -6.32
C PHE A 110 1.85 18.76 -7.28
N ALA A 111 2.99 19.37 -7.62
CA ALA A 111 3.04 20.47 -8.59
C ALA A 111 2.56 20.01 -9.98
N PHE A 112 2.96 18.83 -10.42
CA PHE A 112 2.49 18.23 -11.66
C PHE A 112 0.99 17.97 -11.62
N LEU A 113 0.50 17.27 -10.58
CA LEU A 113 -0.90 16.85 -10.50
C LEU A 113 -1.86 18.04 -10.34
N THR A 114 -1.51 19.05 -9.56
CA THR A 114 -2.35 20.25 -9.39
C THR A 114 -2.40 21.14 -10.64
N ALA A 115 -1.54 20.91 -11.63
CA ALA A 115 -1.64 21.54 -12.95
C ALA A 115 -2.62 20.82 -13.89
N HIS A 116 -3.00 19.56 -13.61
CA HIS A 116 -3.82 18.75 -14.50
C HIS A 116 -5.13 18.29 -13.86
N TYR A 117 -5.22 18.23 -12.54
CA TYR A 117 -6.41 17.82 -11.78
C TYR A 117 -6.91 18.94 -10.89
N LYS A 118 -8.23 19.03 -10.70
CA LYS A 118 -8.83 20.02 -9.78
C LYS A 118 -8.51 19.72 -8.33
N SER A 119 -8.38 18.42 -7.99
CA SER A 119 -8.12 17.96 -6.65
C SER A 119 -7.10 16.81 -6.63
N VAL A 120 -6.29 16.76 -5.58
CA VAL A 120 -5.32 15.70 -5.34
C VAL A 120 -5.53 15.18 -3.91
N VAL A 121 -5.70 13.88 -3.77
CA VAL A 121 -5.74 13.20 -2.47
C VAL A 121 -4.48 12.37 -2.31
N TYR A 122 -3.68 12.64 -1.31
CA TYR A 122 -2.60 11.76 -0.90
C TYR A 122 -3.03 10.93 0.31
N LEU A 123 -3.08 9.61 0.13
CA LEU A 123 -3.28 8.63 1.18
C LEU A 123 -1.93 8.01 1.55
N GLY A 124 -1.36 8.45 2.66
CA GLY A 124 -0.03 8.04 3.12
C GLY A 124 -0.06 6.87 4.08
N LEU A 125 1.04 6.09 4.11
CA LEU A 125 1.25 5.10 5.17
C LEU A 125 1.30 5.79 6.54
N SER A 126 0.99 5.01 7.60
CA SER A 126 0.91 5.52 8.97
C SER A 126 2.08 6.43 9.35
N GLU A 127 1.75 7.64 9.80
CA GLU A 127 2.70 8.64 10.30
C GLU A 127 3.43 8.15 11.56
N ALA A 128 2.82 7.24 12.32
CA ALA A 128 3.46 6.60 13.47
C ALA A 128 4.57 5.60 13.09
N LEU A 129 4.60 5.14 11.83
CA LEU A 129 5.57 4.17 11.32
C LEU A 129 6.65 4.82 10.43
N SER A 130 6.34 5.97 9.80
CA SER A 130 7.25 6.63 8.86
C SER A 130 7.02 8.14 8.81
N GLY A 131 8.08 8.89 8.56
CA GLY A 131 7.99 10.33 8.27
C GLY A 131 7.47 10.67 6.87
N THR A 132 6.96 9.72 6.11
CA THR A 132 6.51 9.92 4.71
C THR A 132 5.41 10.97 4.62
N VAL A 133 4.39 10.92 5.49
CA VAL A 133 3.32 11.93 5.56
C VAL A 133 3.88 13.30 5.94
N ALA A 134 4.85 13.36 6.85
CA ALA A 134 5.51 14.63 7.21
C ALA A 134 6.29 15.24 6.04
N SER A 135 6.97 14.40 5.21
CA SER A 135 7.60 14.85 3.96
C SER A 135 6.57 15.43 2.98
N ALA A 136 5.41 14.78 2.83
CA ALA A 136 4.32 15.27 1.97
C ALA A 136 3.76 16.61 2.48
N ARG A 137 3.50 16.73 3.80
CA ARG A 137 3.06 18.02 4.39
C ARG A 137 4.08 19.14 4.19
N SER A 138 5.37 18.83 4.31
CA SER A 138 6.43 19.80 4.06
C SER A 138 6.47 20.28 2.60
N ALA A 139 6.11 19.41 1.65
CA ALA A 139 6.01 19.75 0.24
C ALA A 139 4.88 20.74 -0.05
N LEU A 140 3.75 20.67 0.67
CA LEU A 140 2.64 21.63 0.49
C LEU A 140 3.07 23.08 0.68
N GLY A 141 4.01 23.34 1.59
CA GLY A 141 4.53 24.70 1.81
C GLY A 141 5.31 25.29 0.61
N ARG A 142 5.62 24.44 -0.39
CA ARG A 142 6.47 24.81 -1.54
C ARG A 142 5.73 24.88 -2.86
N ILE A 143 4.48 24.40 -2.91
CA ILE A 143 3.64 24.43 -4.12
C ILE A 143 2.64 25.58 -4.08
N LYS A 144 2.24 26.08 -5.25
CA LYS A 144 1.32 27.22 -5.36
C LYS A 144 -0.13 26.82 -5.06
N ALA A 145 -0.59 25.70 -5.61
CA ALA A 145 -1.98 25.24 -5.51
C ALA A 145 -2.19 24.26 -4.33
N LYS A 146 -1.68 24.61 -3.15
CA LYS A 146 -1.73 23.74 -1.95
C LYS A 146 -3.14 23.41 -1.48
N GLU A 147 -4.11 24.28 -1.74
CA GLU A 147 -5.53 24.12 -1.39
C GLU A 147 -6.19 22.96 -2.17
N ALA A 148 -5.65 22.60 -3.34
CA ALA A 148 -6.11 21.50 -4.14
C ALA A 148 -5.65 20.13 -3.59
N VAL A 149 -4.68 20.09 -2.65
CA VAL A 149 -4.09 18.85 -2.14
C VAL A 149 -4.61 18.54 -0.74
N SER A 150 -5.18 17.36 -0.58
CA SER A 150 -5.58 16.80 0.72
C SER A 150 -4.61 15.70 1.11
N ILE A 151 -4.05 15.76 2.31
CA ILE A 151 -3.15 14.74 2.86
C ILE A 151 -3.87 14.00 3.98
N ILE A 152 -4.03 12.69 3.82
CA ILE A 152 -4.68 11.80 4.78
C ILE A 152 -3.67 10.75 5.25
N ASP A 153 -3.46 10.66 6.55
CA ASP A 153 -2.76 9.54 7.18
C ASP A 153 -3.70 8.34 7.22
N SER A 154 -3.36 7.26 6.52
CA SER A 154 -4.18 6.04 6.54
C SER A 154 -4.19 5.34 7.90
N LYS A 155 -3.32 5.74 8.82
CA LYS A 155 -3.04 5.00 10.07
C LYS A 155 -2.80 3.52 9.82
N ASN A 156 -2.40 3.15 8.62
CA ASN A 156 -2.26 1.79 8.15
C ASN A 156 -1.06 1.63 7.22
N VAL A 157 -0.84 0.42 6.74
CA VAL A 157 0.25 0.05 5.83
C VAL A 157 -0.18 -1.15 4.99
N THR A 158 0.56 -1.47 3.93
CA THR A 158 0.32 -2.63 3.07
C THR A 158 -1.13 -2.70 2.55
N VAL A 159 -1.74 -3.86 2.58
CA VAL A 159 -3.13 -4.07 2.13
C VAL A 159 -4.17 -3.36 2.98
N GLY A 160 -3.85 -2.92 4.20
CA GLY A 160 -4.74 -2.06 4.99
C GLY A 160 -4.92 -0.68 4.34
N ALA A 161 -3.81 -0.02 3.96
CA ALA A 161 -3.85 1.19 3.15
C ALA A 161 -4.40 0.89 1.73
N GLY A 162 -4.08 -0.28 1.17
CA GLY A 162 -4.54 -0.74 -0.14
C GLY A 162 -6.06 -0.87 -0.24
N LEU A 163 -6.74 -1.39 0.79
CA LEU A 163 -8.21 -1.46 0.82
C LEU A 163 -8.85 -0.07 0.79
N ILE A 164 -8.32 0.88 1.56
CA ILE A 164 -8.79 2.26 1.57
C ILE A 164 -8.56 2.90 0.19
N ALA A 165 -7.35 2.72 -0.38
CA ALA A 165 -7.00 3.24 -1.69
C ALA A 165 -7.90 2.69 -2.80
N ARG A 166 -8.22 1.37 -2.77
CA ARG A 166 -9.17 0.75 -3.71
C ARG A 166 -10.52 1.44 -3.68
N ARG A 167 -11.06 1.73 -2.50
CA ARG A 167 -12.34 2.44 -2.36
C ARG A 167 -12.25 3.87 -2.90
N ALA A 168 -11.14 4.55 -2.62
CA ALA A 168 -10.90 5.90 -3.15
C ALA A 168 -10.87 5.89 -4.70
N VAL A 169 -10.21 4.90 -5.32
CA VAL A 169 -10.21 4.72 -6.79
C VAL A 169 -11.63 4.56 -7.31
N GLU A 170 -12.45 3.67 -6.72
CA GLU A 170 -13.84 3.45 -7.12
C GLU A 170 -14.69 4.73 -7.03
N TRP A 171 -14.50 5.53 -5.99
CA TRP A 171 -15.21 6.80 -5.82
C TRP A 171 -14.78 7.88 -6.80
N ILE A 172 -13.50 7.93 -7.13
CA ILE A 172 -12.94 8.84 -8.15
C ILE A 172 -13.49 8.47 -9.52
N GLU A 173 -13.47 7.18 -9.89
CA GLU A 173 -14.06 6.70 -11.15
C GLU A 173 -15.56 6.97 -11.26
N ALA A 174 -16.28 6.91 -10.15
CA ALA A 174 -17.68 7.26 -10.08
C ALA A 174 -17.95 8.79 -10.11
N GLY A 175 -16.90 9.62 -10.23
CA GLY A 175 -17.02 11.07 -10.29
C GLY A 175 -17.58 11.71 -9.01
N ARG A 176 -17.37 11.08 -7.84
CA ARG A 176 -17.87 11.64 -6.56
C ARG A 176 -17.19 12.97 -6.23
N PRO A 177 -17.91 13.91 -5.59
CA PRO A 177 -17.31 15.16 -5.10
C PRO A 177 -16.14 14.88 -4.15
N ILE A 178 -15.11 15.73 -4.20
CA ILE A 178 -13.89 15.57 -3.38
C ILE A 178 -14.20 15.51 -1.87
N GLU A 179 -15.16 16.27 -1.39
CA GLU A 179 -15.58 16.29 0.01
C GLU A 179 -16.13 14.91 0.43
N ALA A 180 -16.92 14.27 -0.44
CA ALA A 180 -17.47 12.93 -0.19
C ALA A 180 -16.38 11.86 -0.24
N ILE A 181 -15.41 11.99 -1.17
CA ILE A 181 -14.26 11.09 -1.25
C ILE A 181 -13.43 11.18 0.04
N ARG A 182 -13.11 12.38 0.49
CA ARG A 182 -12.34 12.61 1.72
C ARG A 182 -13.04 12.05 2.95
N ALA A 183 -14.30 12.40 3.14
CA ALA A 183 -15.10 11.90 4.28
C ALA A 183 -15.19 10.37 4.26
N GLY A 184 -15.36 9.76 3.08
CA GLY A 184 -15.37 8.32 2.94
C GLY A 184 -14.02 7.68 3.28
N ILE A 185 -12.90 8.26 2.85
CA ILE A 185 -11.56 7.78 3.21
C ILE A 185 -11.35 7.88 4.72
N GLU A 186 -11.69 9.00 5.35
CA GLU A 186 -11.54 9.23 6.79
C GLU A 186 -12.37 8.20 7.61
N ASP A 187 -13.62 7.90 7.19
CA ASP A 187 -14.42 6.83 7.78
C ASP A 187 -13.75 5.46 7.66
N LEU A 188 -13.25 5.12 6.48
CA LEU A 188 -12.55 3.85 6.26
C LEU A 188 -11.25 3.74 7.06
N VAL A 189 -10.51 4.83 7.26
CA VAL A 189 -9.31 4.84 8.12
C VAL A 189 -9.66 4.36 9.53
N GLU A 190 -10.74 4.82 10.12
CA GLU A 190 -11.14 4.42 11.48
C GLU A 190 -11.65 2.96 11.54
N ARG A 191 -12.22 2.44 10.45
CA ARG A 191 -12.80 1.09 10.38
C ARG A 191 -11.86 0.03 9.82
N THR A 192 -10.72 0.40 9.26
CA THR A 192 -9.75 -0.56 8.72
C THR A 192 -9.06 -1.31 9.84
N ARG A 193 -9.09 -2.64 9.76
CA ARG A 193 -8.32 -3.53 10.63
C ARG A 193 -7.29 -4.29 9.81
N LEU A 194 -6.10 -4.42 10.37
CA LEU A 194 -4.99 -5.16 9.79
C LEU A 194 -4.48 -6.17 10.83
N LEU A 195 -4.55 -7.45 10.52
CA LEU A 195 -4.04 -8.53 11.36
C LEU A 195 -2.83 -9.16 10.68
N ILE A 196 -1.74 -9.31 11.42
CA ILE A 196 -0.44 -9.72 10.86
C ILE A 196 0.06 -10.94 11.62
N THR A 197 0.42 -12.00 10.90
CA THR A 197 1.22 -13.09 11.40
C THR A 197 2.65 -12.92 10.92
N ILE A 198 3.61 -13.05 11.83
CA ILE A 198 5.02 -12.82 11.57
C ILE A 198 5.87 -13.95 12.19
N PRO A 199 6.81 -14.53 11.43
CA PRO A 199 7.67 -15.60 11.97
C PRO A 199 8.66 -15.14 13.04
N SER A 200 9.20 -13.91 12.91
CA SER A 200 10.14 -13.31 13.87
C SER A 200 9.89 -11.81 14.02
N LEU A 201 10.11 -11.29 15.21
CA LEU A 201 10.07 -9.85 15.51
C LEU A 201 11.41 -9.14 15.27
N ASP A 202 12.48 -9.85 14.94
CA ASP A 202 13.83 -9.28 14.90
C ASP A 202 13.96 -8.07 13.99
N ALA A 203 13.34 -8.13 12.79
CA ALA A 203 13.37 -7.02 11.84
C ALA A 203 12.59 -5.78 12.35
N LEU A 204 11.41 -5.99 12.96
CA LEU A 204 10.61 -4.91 13.56
C LEU A 204 11.32 -4.29 14.77
N ILE A 205 11.97 -5.09 15.61
CA ILE A 205 12.74 -4.62 16.76
C ILE A 205 13.94 -3.80 16.30
N ARG A 206 14.74 -4.33 15.38
CA ARG A 206 15.92 -3.63 14.83
C ARG A 206 15.55 -2.30 14.21
N SER A 207 14.46 -2.28 13.47
CA SER A 207 14.00 -1.06 12.78
C SER A 207 13.30 -0.05 13.70
N GLY A 208 12.98 -0.42 14.95
CA GLY A 208 12.29 0.43 15.91
C GLY A 208 10.80 0.67 15.61
N ARG A 209 10.17 -0.08 14.69
CA ARG A 209 8.76 0.04 14.34
C ARG A 209 7.84 -0.75 15.28
N LEU A 210 8.38 -1.66 16.05
CA LEU A 210 7.66 -2.25 17.17
C LEU A 210 7.74 -1.29 18.37
N GLY A 211 6.59 -0.75 18.81
CA GLY A 211 6.52 0.17 19.96
C GLY A 211 7.22 -0.39 21.21
N LYS A 212 7.44 0.45 22.26
CA LYS A 212 8.17 0.10 23.50
C LYS A 212 7.54 -1.05 24.30
N THR A 213 7.31 -2.18 23.69
CA THR A 213 6.75 -3.40 24.31
C THR A 213 7.89 -4.27 24.86
N ARG A 214 8.63 -3.75 25.88
CA ARG A 214 9.69 -4.51 26.57
C ARG A 214 9.23 -5.88 27.09
N GLY A 215 7.92 -6.06 27.38
CA GLY A 215 7.36 -7.34 27.81
C GLY A 215 7.20 -8.38 26.69
N LEU A 216 7.14 -7.98 25.42
CA LEU A 216 6.93 -8.90 24.30
C LEU A 216 8.12 -9.84 24.08
N ILE A 217 9.34 -9.37 24.32
CA ILE A 217 10.57 -10.12 24.09
C ILE A 217 10.73 -11.30 25.08
N ALA A 218 10.27 -11.12 26.31
CA ALA A 218 10.36 -12.17 27.34
C ALA A 218 9.39 -13.35 27.10
N GLU A 219 8.28 -13.13 26.40
CA GLU A 219 7.25 -14.14 26.11
C GLU A 219 7.57 -14.98 24.86
N LEU A 220 8.58 -14.60 24.06
CA LEU A 220 8.89 -15.19 22.74
C LEU A 220 9.48 -16.59 22.76
N LEU A 221 9.89 -17.13 23.92
CA LEU A 221 10.58 -18.42 23.98
C LEU A 221 9.75 -19.63 23.51
N ARG A 222 8.40 -19.50 23.43
CA ARG A 222 7.51 -20.56 22.94
C ARG A 222 6.25 -20.07 22.20
N LEU A 223 6.03 -18.74 22.14
CA LEU A 223 4.82 -18.14 21.59
C LEU A 223 5.16 -17.26 20.38
N ARG A 224 4.27 -17.26 19.40
CA ARG A 224 4.34 -16.35 18.25
C ARG A 224 3.36 -15.19 18.45
N PRO A 225 3.79 -13.94 18.29
CA PRO A 225 2.91 -12.79 18.36
C PRO A 225 2.08 -12.67 17.07
N LEU A 226 0.81 -12.36 17.22
CA LEU A 226 0.01 -11.74 16.20
C LEU A 226 0.02 -10.23 16.44
N LEU A 227 0.17 -9.48 15.38
CA LEU A 227 0.25 -8.02 15.44
C LEU A 227 -0.97 -7.39 14.78
N THR A 228 -1.23 -6.15 15.12
CA THR A 228 -2.23 -5.29 14.49
C THR A 228 -1.74 -3.85 14.50
N ILE A 229 -2.48 -2.97 13.83
CA ILE A 229 -2.28 -1.52 13.92
C ILE A 229 -3.36 -0.95 14.85
N ASP A 230 -2.97 -0.15 15.81
CA ASP A 230 -3.91 0.54 16.71
C ASP A 230 -4.51 1.81 16.08
N GLY A 231 -5.49 2.42 16.74
CA GLY A 231 -6.16 3.65 16.27
C GLY A 231 -5.22 4.88 16.13
N GLN A 232 -3.96 4.75 16.58
CA GLN A 232 -2.91 5.76 16.39
C GLN A 232 -1.92 5.39 15.27
N GLY A 233 -2.18 4.31 14.53
CA GLY A 233 -1.30 3.85 13.45
C GLY A 233 -0.04 3.11 13.90
N LYS A 234 0.06 2.67 15.17
CA LYS A 234 1.23 1.96 15.72
C LYS A 234 1.06 0.47 15.63
N VAL A 235 2.15 -0.25 15.37
CA VAL A 235 2.18 -1.71 15.47
C VAL A 235 2.11 -2.12 16.93
N VAL A 236 1.10 -2.92 17.28
CA VAL A 236 0.87 -3.44 18.63
C VAL A 236 0.58 -4.93 18.59
N LYS A 237 0.70 -5.59 19.77
CA LYS A 237 0.34 -6.98 19.94
C LYS A 237 -1.18 -7.15 19.93
N ALA A 238 -1.69 -8.01 19.03
CA ALA A 238 -3.08 -8.42 18.99
C ALA A 238 -3.34 -9.66 19.85
N ALA A 239 -2.45 -10.67 19.75
CA ALA A 239 -2.55 -11.91 20.51
C ALA A 239 -1.18 -12.62 20.62
N MET A 240 -1.12 -13.69 21.43
CA MET A 240 -0.01 -14.64 21.47
C MET A 240 -0.54 -16.03 21.19
N VAL A 241 0.16 -16.80 20.37
CA VAL A 241 -0.28 -18.14 19.94
C VAL A 241 0.87 -19.15 19.95
N HIS A 242 0.54 -20.44 20.04
CA HIS A 242 1.50 -21.54 19.95
C HIS A 242 1.56 -22.07 18.51
N GLY A 243 2.63 -21.73 17.79
CA GLY A 243 2.86 -22.22 16.43
C GLY A 243 2.14 -21.43 15.32
N ALA A 244 2.50 -21.73 14.08
CA ALA A 244 2.02 -21.00 12.90
C ALA A 244 0.55 -21.29 12.59
N GLU A 245 0.12 -22.55 12.69
CA GLU A 245 -1.26 -22.96 12.41
C GLU A 245 -2.25 -22.27 13.36
N ALA A 246 -1.97 -22.31 14.67
CA ALA A 246 -2.78 -21.60 15.65
C ALA A 246 -2.85 -20.08 15.38
N GLY A 247 -1.80 -19.51 14.79
CA GLY A 247 -1.76 -18.11 14.39
C GLY A 247 -2.76 -17.78 13.29
N LYS A 248 -2.79 -18.59 12.25
CA LYS A 248 -3.73 -18.44 11.13
C LYS A 248 -5.19 -18.55 11.58
N GLU A 249 -5.51 -19.62 12.32
CA GLU A 249 -6.87 -19.84 12.84
C GLU A 249 -7.29 -18.74 13.83
N ARG A 250 -6.35 -18.21 14.63
CA ARG A 250 -6.64 -17.10 15.55
C ARG A 250 -7.01 -15.83 14.81
N ILE A 251 -6.35 -15.52 13.67
CA ILE A 251 -6.70 -14.37 12.81
C ILE A 251 -8.16 -14.53 12.32
N ILE A 252 -8.54 -15.68 11.77
CA ILE A 252 -9.92 -15.95 11.33
C ILE A 252 -10.91 -15.80 12.50
N SER A 253 -10.58 -16.35 13.67
CA SER A 253 -11.39 -16.19 14.89
C SER A 253 -11.57 -14.73 15.31
N MET A 254 -10.53 -13.89 15.18
CA MET A 254 -10.60 -12.46 15.50
C MET A 254 -11.50 -11.71 14.52
N ILE A 255 -11.39 -12.00 13.23
CA ILE A 255 -12.28 -11.44 12.20
C ILE A 255 -13.73 -11.83 12.47
N ARG A 256 -13.98 -13.11 12.79
CA ARG A 256 -15.32 -13.62 13.15
C ARG A 256 -15.89 -12.92 14.39
N SER A 257 -15.04 -12.63 15.37
CA SER A 257 -15.49 -11.88 16.58
C SER A 257 -15.88 -10.43 16.26
N SER A 258 -15.29 -9.86 15.21
CA SER A 258 -15.55 -8.49 14.77
C SER A 258 -16.76 -8.38 13.83
N LEU A 259 -16.87 -9.29 12.84
CA LEU A 259 -17.90 -9.23 11.78
C LEU A 259 -19.11 -10.14 12.02
N GLY A 260 -18.99 -11.16 12.89
CA GLY A 260 -19.93 -12.28 12.95
C GLY A 260 -19.69 -13.32 11.85
N GLU A 261 -20.35 -14.49 11.97
CA GLU A 261 -20.36 -15.50 10.91
C GLU A 261 -21.15 -14.99 9.71
N GLY A 262 -20.60 -15.14 8.50
CA GLY A 262 -21.20 -14.60 7.27
C GLY A 262 -21.16 -13.07 7.15
N GLY A 263 -20.43 -12.38 8.05
CA GLY A 263 -20.32 -10.93 8.02
C GLY A 263 -19.79 -10.39 6.69
N LYS A 264 -20.42 -9.32 6.15
CA LYS A 264 -20.04 -8.71 4.89
C LYS A 264 -18.93 -7.66 5.09
N SER A 265 -17.84 -7.77 4.33
CA SER A 265 -16.76 -6.78 4.32
C SER A 265 -15.93 -6.87 3.04
N ASP A 266 -15.10 -5.87 2.78
CA ASP A 266 -13.99 -5.97 1.85
C ASP A 266 -12.79 -6.63 2.54
N PHE A 267 -12.04 -7.44 1.81
CA PHE A 267 -10.86 -8.13 2.31
C PHE A 267 -9.68 -8.01 1.35
N ALA A 268 -8.48 -8.00 1.92
CA ALA A 268 -7.24 -8.09 1.17
C ALA A 268 -6.19 -8.85 1.97
N VAL A 269 -5.28 -9.54 1.26
CA VAL A 269 -4.22 -10.32 1.87
C VAL A 269 -2.88 -9.93 1.25
N ALA A 270 -1.88 -9.65 2.09
CA ALA A 270 -0.50 -9.50 1.67
C ALA A 270 0.37 -10.62 2.24
N HIS A 271 1.44 -10.97 1.53
CA HIS A 271 2.44 -11.92 2.01
C HIS A 271 3.86 -11.48 1.63
N VAL A 272 4.84 -12.01 2.36
CA VAL A 272 6.26 -11.89 2.02
C VAL A 272 6.77 -13.28 1.66
N ASP A 273 6.88 -13.53 0.35
CA ASP A 273 7.36 -14.80 -0.22
C ASP A 273 6.65 -16.05 0.37
N ASN A 274 5.34 -15.96 0.57
CA ASN A 274 4.52 -17.03 1.15
C ASN A 274 3.10 -17.03 0.57
N ARG A 275 3.00 -17.29 -0.73
CA ARG A 275 1.73 -17.32 -1.46
C ARG A 275 0.75 -18.34 -0.87
N GLU A 276 1.26 -19.46 -0.37
CA GLU A 276 0.43 -20.54 0.19
C GLU A 276 -0.40 -20.06 1.39
N ILE A 277 0.21 -19.34 2.32
CA ILE A 277 -0.54 -18.81 3.47
C ILE A 277 -1.61 -17.79 3.05
N ALA A 278 -1.32 -17.01 2.02
CA ALA A 278 -2.28 -16.02 1.52
C ALA A 278 -3.49 -16.68 0.85
N GLU A 279 -3.27 -17.73 0.06
CA GLU A 279 -4.37 -18.52 -0.52
C GLU A 279 -5.17 -19.28 0.55
N TRP A 280 -4.51 -19.75 1.60
CA TRP A 280 -5.19 -20.33 2.76
C TRP A 280 -6.12 -19.30 3.42
N PHE A 281 -5.66 -18.07 3.66
CA PHE A 281 -6.50 -17.00 4.20
C PHE A 281 -7.68 -16.68 3.28
N ARG A 282 -7.45 -16.58 1.97
CA ARG A 282 -8.53 -16.33 1.01
C ARG A 282 -9.61 -17.40 1.12
N ALA A 283 -9.24 -18.69 1.07
CA ALA A 283 -10.19 -19.80 1.15
C ALA A 283 -10.99 -19.76 2.45
N ARG A 284 -10.34 -19.46 3.60
CA ARG A 284 -11.02 -19.35 4.89
C ARG A 284 -11.94 -18.15 4.99
N ILE A 285 -11.55 -17.03 4.38
CA ILE A 285 -12.40 -15.81 4.32
C ILE A 285 -13.65 -16.12 3.48
N GLU A 286 -13.51 -16.75 2.32
CA GLU A 286 -14.63 -17.13 1.46
C GLU A 286 -15.55 -18.17 2.11
N GLU A 287 -15.01 -19.06 2.95
CA GLU A 287 -15.80 -20.07 3.71
C GLU A 287 -16.64 -19.44 4.83
N HIS A 288 -16.12 -18.45 5.54
CA HIS A 288 -16.72 -17.95 6.79
C HIS A 288 -17.38 -16.59 6.67
N PHE A 289 -17.10 -15.84 5.61
CA PHE A 289 -17.58 -14.47 5.46
C PHE A 289 -18.18 -14.25 4.07
N ASN A 290 -18.81 -13.09 3.89
CA ASN A 290 -19.37 -12.66 2.61
C ASN A 290 -18.55 -11.47 2.08
N PRO A 291 -17.50 -11.72 1.28
CA PRO A 291 -16.70 -10.64 0.70
C PRO A 291 -17.54 -9.72 -0.18
N ALA A 292 -17.53 -8.42 0.11
CA ALA A 292 -18.28 -7.44 -0.67
C ALA A 292 -17.70 -7.25 -2.09
N ARG A 293 -16.41 -7.58 -2.25
CA ARG A 293 -15.63 -7.52 -3.50
C ARG A 293 -14.65 -8.68 -3.56
N ASN A 294 -14.09 -8.89 -4.75
CA ASN A 294 -13.03 -9.87 -4.92
C ASN A 294 -11.87 -9.58 -3.97
N ILE A 295 -11.43 -10.61 -3.26
CA ILE A 295 -10.27 -10.54 -2.39
C ILE A 295 -9.02 -10.46 -3.28
N PHE A 296 -8.20 -9.43 -3.11
CA PHE A 296 -6.92 -9.40 -3.78
C PHE A 296 -5.80 -9.92 -2.86
N ILE A 297 -4.87 -10.65 -3.47
CA ILE A 297 -3.67 -11.16 -2.82
C ILE A 297 -2.47 -10.53 -3.50
N LEU A 298 -1.55 -9.95 -2.71
CA LEU A 298 -0.37 -9.26 -3.22
C LEU A 298 0.88 -9.68 -2.45
N ASP A 299 2.01 -9.68 -3.17
CA ASP A 299 3.30 -9.58 -2.52
C ASP A 299 3.41 -8.24 -1.81
N ALA A 300 3.82 -8.27 -0.55
CA ALA A 300 4.08 -7.04 0.19
C ALA A 300 5.27 -6.29 -0.41
N SER A 301 5.22 -4.96 -0.37
CA SER A 301 6.30 -4.13 -0.89
C SER A 301 7.67 -4.51 -0.29
N PRO A 302 8.77 -4.38 -1.05
CA PRO A 302 10.14 -4.52 -0.53
C PRO A 302 10.40 -3.72 0.74
N ALA A 303 9.87 -2.50 0.81
CA ALA A 303 9.98 -1.66 2.00
C ALA A 303 9.34 -2.31 3.23
N LEU A 304 8.14 -2.90 3.10
CA LEU A 304 7.50 -3.59 4.20
C LEU A 304 8.24 -4.88 4.56
N ALA A 305 8.59 -5.68 3.53
CA ALA A 305 9.28 -6.95 3.70
C ALA A 305 10.64 -6.80 4.41
N THR A 306 11.34 -5.66 4.21
CA THR A 306 12.56 -5.29 4.95
C THR A 306 12.34 -5.27 6.47
N HIS A 307 11.15 -4.87 6.93
CA HIS A 307 10.82 -4.73 8.35
C HIS A 307 10.13 -5.96 8.94
N THR A 308 9.57 -6.84 8.13
CA THR A 308 8.78 -7.97 8.60
C THR A 308 9.41 -9.34 8.31
N GLY A 309 10.18 -9.44 7.22
CA GLY A 309 10.88 -10.66 6.82
C GLY A 309 10.00 -11.68 6.13
N PHE A 310 10.65 -12.74 5.64
CA PHE A 310 10.01 -13.86 4.94
C PHE A 310 8.94 -14.56 5.79
N GLY A 311 7.90 -15.05 5.13
CA GLY A 311 6.83 -15.82 5.75
C GLY A 311 5.78 -15.00 6.47
N THR A 312 5.93 -13.66 6.50
CA THR A 312 4.90 -12.76 7.01
C THR A 312 3.66 -12.80 6.13
N ALA A 313 2.48 -12.75 6.74
CA ALA A 313 1.22 -12.52 6.04
C ALA A 313 0.35 -11.54 6.83
N ALA A 314 -0.44 -10.77 6.11
CA ALA A 314 -1.35 -9.78 6.67
C ALA A 314 -2.72 -9.89 6.02
N VAL A 315 -3.78 -9.79 6.82
CA VAL A 315 -5.17 -9.75 6.37
C VAL A 315 -5.75 -8.41 6.79
N ALA A 316 -6.30 -7.67 5.82
CA ALA A 316 -7.02 -6.44 6.06
C ALA A 316 -8.51 -6.61 5.79
N TYR A 317 -9.34 -5.90 6.55
CA TYR A 317 -10.79 -5.84 6.37
C TYR A 317 -11.36 -4.55 6.98
N PHE A 318 -12.61 -4.22 6.61
CA PHE A 318 -13.34 -3.12 7.24
C PHE A 318 -14.29 -3.64 8.31
N GLU A 319 -14.28 -3.04 9.49
CA GLU A 319 -15.36 -3.22 10.47
C GLU A 319 -16.67 -2.56 10.00
N PRO A 320 -17.83 -3.05 10.45
CA PRO A 320 -19.11 -2.41 10.17
C PRO A 320 -19.10 -0.95 10.63
N SER A 321 -19.84 -0.10 9.92
CA SER A 321 -20.14 1.26 10.41
C SER A 321 -20.89 1.14 11.74
N GLY A 322 -20.45 1.87 12.78
CA GLY A 322 -21.20 1.97 14.01
C GLY A 322 -22.62 2.52 13.75
N GLU A 323 -23.60 2.16 14.58
CA GLU A 323 -24.97 2.70 14.52
C GLU A 323 -24.92 4.23 14.66
N GLY A 324 -24.91 4.95 13.55
CA GLY A 324 -24.85 6.42 13.49
C GLY A 324 -24.34 7.00 12.17
N GLY A 325 -23.66 6.21 11.36
CA GLY A 325 -23.10 6.63 10.06
C GLY A 325 -23.92 6.13 8.88
N SER A 326 -25.11 6.67 8.66
CA SER A 326 -25.84 6.45 7.40
C SER A 326 -25.25 7.30 6.27
N ALA A 327 -24.03 7.00 5.84
CA ALA A 327 -23.63 7.29 4.49
C ALA A 327 -24.23 6.17 3.63
N GLN A 328 -25.32 6.47 2.96
CA GLN A 328 -25.98 5.57 2.00
C GLN A 328 -24.93 4.97 1.07
N GLU A 329 -24.64 3.69 1.27
CA GLU A 329 -24.08 2.84 0.22
C GLU A 329 -25.16 2.72 -0.85
N ALA A 330 -25.24 3.71 -1.73
CA ALA A 330 -25.95 3.56 -2.98
C ALA A 330 -25.10 2.63 -3.86
N ASP A 331 -25.33 1.33 -3.74
CA ASP A 331 -24.98 0.35 -4.76
C ASP A 331 -25.79 0.71 -6.01
N SER A 332 -25.26 1.60 -6.83
CA SER A 332 -25.68 1.67 -8.22
C SER A 332 -24.82 0.66 -8.98
N ASP A 333 -25.38 -0.52 -9.16
CA ASP A 333 -24.97 -1.45 -10.21
C ASP A 333 -25.07 -0.68 -11.56
N GLY A 334 -23.94 -0.17 -12.02
CA GLY A 334 -23.79 0.60 -13.24
C GLY A 334 -22.51 0.19 -13.94
N THR A 335 -22.58 -0.92 -14.68
CA THR A 335 -21.62 -1.27 -15.71
C THR A 335 -21.55 -0.15 -16.75
N ALA A 336 -20.54 0.73 -16.62
CA ALA A 336 -20.06 1.56 -17.72
C ALA A 336 -18.55 1.76 -17.51
N GLY A 337 -17.78 0.71 -17.77
CA GLY A 337 -16.35 0.80 -17.90
C GLY A 337 -16.01 1.50 -19.21
N THR A 338 -15.74 2.80 -19.18
CA THR A 338 -14.94 3.43 -20.22
C THR A 338 -13.49 3.23 -19.82
N ALA A 339 -12.88 2.19 -20.39
CA ALA A 339 -11.46 1.98 -20.29
C ALA A 339 -10.75 3.20 -20.90
N CYS A 340 -9.76 3.73 -20.19
CA CYS A 340 -8.73 4.58 -20.79
C CYS A 340 -8.11 3.74 -21.93
N THR A 341 -8.57 3.95 -23.17
CA THR A 341 -8.16 3.13 -24.31
C THR A 341 -6.75 3.51 -24.68
N ALA A 342 -5.89 2.51 -24.73
CA ALA A 342 -4.56 2.61 -25.32
C ALA A 342 -4.68 3.20 -26.74
N ALA A 343 -3.80 4.14 -27.07
CA ALA A 343 -3.72 4.70 -28.41
C ALA A 343 -3.45 3.57 -29.44
N PRO A 344 -4.06 3.60 -30.63
CA PRO A 344 -3.85 2.57 -31.63
C PRO A 344 -2.40 2.56 -32.11
N ASP A 345 -1.84 1.38 -32.13
CA ASP A 345 -0.55 1.03 -32.70
C ASP A 345 -0.43 1.55 -34.15
N ARG A 346 0.41 2.55 -34.38
CA ARG A 346 0.76 2.98 -35.74
C ARG A 346 1.85 2.08 -36.27
N THR A 347 1.50 0.89 -36.70
CA THR A 347 2.34 0.10 -37.59
C THR A 347 2.40 0.75 -38.98
N GLY A 348 3.62 1.01 -39.38
CA GLY A 348 4.14 1.52 -40.62
C GLY A 348 3.32 1.39 -41.90
N GLU A 349 3.24 2.49 -42.62
CA GLU A 349 3.19 2.47 -44.09
C GLU A 349 4.50 3.08 -44.60
N GLY A 350 5.10 2.32 -45.52
CA GLY A 350 6.39 2.59 -46.10
C GLY A 350 6.40 3.84 -46.99
N ILE A 351 7.60 4.38 -47.10
CA ILE A 351 7.95 5.37 -48.10
C ILE A 351 8.76 4.65 -49.17
N GLU A 352 8.25 4.65 -50.39
CA GLU A 352 9.01 4.48 -51.61
C GLU A 352 9.98 5.69 -51.84
#